data_fb25f8f2682f064e40e2c32865fc6285
#
_entry.id   fb25f8f2682f064e40e2c32865fc6285
#
_cell.length_a   1.000
_cell.length_b   1.000
_cell.length_c   1.000
_cell.angle_alpha   90.00
_cell.angle_beta   90.00
_cell.angle_gamma   90.00
#
_symmetry.space_group_name_H-M   'P 1'
#
loop_
_entity.id
_entity.type
_entity.pdbx_description
1 polymer ?
#
loop_
_entity_poly.entity_id
_entity_poly.type
_entity_poly.pdbx_seq_one_letter_code
_entity_poly.pdbx_strand_id
1 'polypeptide(L)'
;MKEDAMKNGQLKPGYNIQIATENQFITNYAVYHRPTDTLTLIPFLESFEKRYGRQSRVVVADSGYGSEQNYEYLFGPNLIPYVKYNMFHQEQKRKYKKNAFLVQNLFYNPKGNYYVCPMGQYLFFIREEKRKSDAGYISQVSIYRAAKCLGCPVRGLCNKAMGNRQIEVNHTLNRYKEKIRYMLNSEEWIFHRKKRPVEPE
;
A
#
# COMPACT_ATOMS: atom_id res chain seq x y z
N MET A 1 22.34 2.14 5.28
CA MET A 1 22.68 1.60 6.61
C MET A 1 21.38 1.35 7.36
N LYS A 2 21.31 0.33 8.17
CA LYS A 2 20.12 -0.04 8.96
C LYS A 2 20.54 -0.10 10.43
N GLU A 3 19.65 0.27 11.35
CA GLU A 3 19.89 0.12 12.78
C GLU A 3 20.09 -1.37 13.11
N ASP A 4 21.06 -1.65 14.00
CA ASP A 4 21.32 -3.02 14.47
C ASP A 4 20.05 -3.64 15.07
N ALA A 5 19.88 -4.94 14.86
CA ALA A 5 18.76 -5.72 15.41
C ALA A 5 18.67 -5.61 16.95
N MET A 6 19.77 -5.32 17.63
CA MET A 6 19.83 -5.07 19.07
C MET A 6 19.33 -3.69 19.49
N LYS A 7 18.93 -2.83 18.56
CA LYS A 7 18.38 -1.46 18.80
C LYS A 7 19.27 -0.61 19.72
N ASN A 8 20.57 -0.74 19.59
CA ASN A 8 21.58 -0.02 20.38
C ASN A 8 22.01 1.31 19.77
N GLY A 9 21.30 1.81 18.76
CA GLY A 9 21.61 3.06 18.04
C GLY A 9 22.76 2.96 17.04
N GLN A 10 23.37 1.78 16.87
CA GLN A 10 24.43 1.59 15.88
C GLN A 10 23.86 1.35 14.51
N LEU A 11 24.36 2.08 13.51
CA LEU A 11 24.02 1.88 12.10
C LEU A 11 25.02 0.89 11.48
N LYS A 12 24.53 -0.24 11.00
CA LYS A 12 25.34 -1.25 10.30
C LYS A 12 25.00 -1.27 8.81
N PRO A 13 25.98 -1.62 7.95
CA PRO A 13 25.67 -1.94 6.54
C PRO A 13 24.69 -3.11 6.53
N GLY A 14 23.57 -2.94 5.82
CA GLY A 14 22.56 -3.98 5.67
C GLY A 14 22.24 -4.17 4.19
N TYR A 15 22.24 -5.42 3.75
CA TYR A 15 21.76 -5.79 2.43
C TYR A 15 20.32 -6.28 2.54
N ASN A 16 19.52 -6.01 1.51
CA ASN A 16 18.20 -6.56 1.36
C ASN A 16 18.29 -7.75 0.40
N ILE A 17 18.08 -8.95 0.91
CA ILE A 17 18.12 -10.19 0.12
C ILE A 17 16.69 -10.54 -0.25
N GLN A 18 16.42 -10.61 -1.54
CA GLN A 18 15.15 -11.07 -2.10
C GLN A 18 15.27 -12.49 -2.59
N ILE A 19 14.31 -13.34 -2.25
CA ILE A 19 14.28 -14.74 -2.65
C ILE A 19 12.87 -15.05 -3.19
N ALA A 20 12.80 -15.63 -4.38
CA ALA A 20 11.57 -16.24 -4.89
C ALA A 20 11.64 -17.74 -4.77
N THR A 21 10.52 -18.33 -4.38
CA THR A 21 10.39 -19.78 -4.25
C THR A 21 9.15 -20.28 -4.98
N GLU A 22 9.24 -21.46 -5.55
CA GLU A 22 8.12 -22.21 -6.11
C GLU A 22 8.26 -23.69 -5.74
N ASN A 23 7.22 -24.30 -5.18
CA ASN A 23 7.22 -25.70 -4.75
C ASN A 23 8.43 -26.07 -3.86
N GLN A 24 8.83 -25.17 -2.96
CA GLN A 24 9.99 -25.30 -2.03
C GLN A 24 11.37 -25.15 -2.70
N PHE A 25 11.44 -24.89 -3.99
CA PHE A 25 12.70 -24.60 -4.69
C PHE A 25 12.91 -23.09 -4.80
N ILE A 26 14.16 -22.66 -4.62
CA ILE A 26 14.55 -21.27 -4.91
C ILE A 26 14.61 -21.10 -6.42
N THR A 27 13.75 -20.25 -6.94
CA THR A 27 13.67 -19.95 -8.38
C THR A 27 14.40 -18.68 -8.76
N ASN A 28 14.49 -17.70 -7.86
CA ASN A 28 15.27 -16.49 -8.08
C ASN A 28 15.81 -15.93 -6.77
N TYR A 29 16.93 -15.21 -6.84
CA TYR A 29 17.46 -14.44 -5.73
C TYR A 29 18.17 -13.18 -6.25
N ALA A 30 18.17 -12.14 -5.43
CA ALA A 30 18.91 -10.90 -5.69
C ALA A 30 19.27 -10.21 -4.37
N VAL A 31 20.36 -9.44 -4.40
CA VAL A 31 20.84 -8.66 -3.26
C VAL A 31 20.79 -7.18 -3.64
N TYR A 32 20.14 -6.39 -2.77
CA TYR A 32 19.98 -4.96 -2.96
C TYR A 32 20.60 -4.17 -1.82
N HIS A 33 21.22 -3.04 -2.15
CA HIS A 33 21.77 -2.09 -1.16
C HIS A 33 20.68 -1.19 -0.51
N ARG A 34 19.40 -1.38 -0.89
CA ARG A 34 18.28 -0.59 -0.40
C ARG A 34 17.64 -1.26 0.80
N PRO A 35 17.36 -0.52 1.89
CA PRO A 35 16.83 -1.12 3.13
C PRO A 35 15.34 -1.45 3.07
N THR A 36 14.61 -1.02 2.02
CA THR A 36 13.15 -1.20 1.89
C THR A 36 12.80 -2.08 0.71
N ASP A 37 11.76 -2.89 0.87
CA ASP A 37 11.30 -3.87 -0.14
C ASP A 37 10.56 -3.23 -1.31
N THR A 38 9.89 -2.11 -1.06
CA THR A 38 9.02 -1.45 -2.05
C THR A 38 9.68 -1.24 -3.41
N LEU A 39 10.98 -0.90 -3.43
CA LEU A 39 11.72 -0.58 -4.65
C LEU A 39 12.43 -1.77 -5.27
N THR A 40 12.35 -2.95 -4.67
CA THR A 40 13.08 -4.14 -5.13
C THR A 40 12.20 -5.08 -5.95
N LEU A 41 10.86 -4.98 -5.86
CA LEU A 41 9.93 -5.91 -6.51
C LEU A 41 10.09 -5.91 -8.03
N ILE A 42 10.01 -4.73 -8.65
CA ILE A 42 10.06 -4.61 -10.12
C ILE A 42 11.39 -5.14 -10.66
N PRO A 43 12.57 -4.65 -10.22
CA PRO A 43 13.83 -5.16 -10.71
C PRO A 43 14.05 -6.65 -10.39
N PHE A 44 13.45 -7.15 -9.32
CA PHE A 44 13.49 -8.58 -8.99
C PHE A 44 12.69 -9.43 -9.98
N LEU A 45 11.47 -8.99 -10.33
CA LEU A 45 10.63 -9.66 -11.33
C LEU A 45 11.24 -9.58 -12.73
N GLU A 46 11.83 -8.45 -13.11
CA GLU A 46 12.56 -8.29 -14.37
C GLU A 46 13.78 -9.22 -14.44
N SER A 47 14.51 -9.40 -13.33
CA SER A 47 15.62 -10.35 -13.26
C SER A 47 15.17 -11.80 -13.44
N PHE A 48 13.98 -12.14 -12.91
CA PHE A 48 13.36 -13.45 -13.12
C PHE A 48 13.01 -13.66 -14.60
N GLU A 49 12.34 -12.70 -15.21
CA GLU A 49 11.95 -12.76 -16.62
C GLU A 49 13.18 -12.88 -17.53
N LYS A 50 14.24 -12.10 -17.27
CA LYS A 50 15.50 -12.19 -17.99
C LYS A 50 16.16 -13.56 -17.89
N ARG A 51 16.05 -14.20 -16.72
CA ARG A 51 16.67 -15.53 -16.46
C ARG A 51 15.94 -16.66 -17.17
N TYR A 52 14.60 -16.61 -17.19
CA TYR A 52 13.76 -17.70 -17.67
C TYR A 52 13.10 -17.45 -19.04
N GLY A 53 13.25 -16.26 -19.62
CA GLY A 53 12.60 -15.86 -20.88
C GLY A 53 11.09 -15.71 -20.79
N ARG A 54 10.53 -15.78 -19.57
CA ARG A 54 9.12 -15.62 -19.26
C ARG A 54 8.89 -15.13 -17.86
N GLN A 55 7.77 -14.45 -17.63
CA GLN A 55 7.36 -13.99 -16.30
C GLN A 55 6.52 -15.05 -15.58
N SER A 56 6.53 -15.03 -14.25
CA SER A 56 5.64 -15.83 -13.41
C SER A 56 4.18 -15.38 -13.60
N ARG A 57 3.23 -16.32 -13.71
CA ARG A 57 1.81 -15.98 -13.84
C ARG A 57 1.23 -15.41 -12.54
N VAL A 58 1.64 -15.94 -11.41
CA VAL A 58 1.14 -15.55 -10.08
C VAL A 58 2.29 -15.01 -9.25
N VAL A 59 2.11 -13.86 -8.65
CA VAL A 59 3.07 -13.23 -7.75
C VAL A 59 2.47 -13.09 -6.36
N VAL A 60 3.07 -13.77 -5.39
CA VAL A 60 2.71 -13.66 -3.97
C VAL A 60 3.83 -12.95 -3.25
N ALA A 61 3.55 -11.82 -2.61
CA ALA A 61 4.56 -11.07 -1.86
C ALA A 61 3.96 -10.43 -0.61
N ASP A 62 4.83 -10.00 0.30
CA ASP A 62 4.44 -9.39 1.57
C ASP A 62 3.95 -7.94 1.40
N SER A 63 3.42 -7.39 2.47
CA SER A 63 2.87 -6.03 2.53
C SER A 63 3.91 -4.92 2.31
N GLY A 64 5.19 -5.20 2.53
CA GLY A 64 6.30 -4.29 2.22
C GLY A 64 6.38 -3.89 0.75
N TYR A 65 5.84 -4.70 -0.15
CA TYR A 65 5.81 -4.44 -1.59
C TYR A 65 4.58 -3.66 -2.06
N GLY A 66 3.58 -3.43 -1.19
CA GLY A 66 2.29 -2.82 -1.54
C GLY A 66 2.38 -1.32 -1.81
N SER A 67 2.73 -0.92 -3.02
CA SER A 67 2.78 0.48 -3.47
C SER A 67 2.02 0.69 -4.79
N GLU A 68 1.68 1.95 -5.12
CA GLU A 68 1.02 2.27 -6.39
C GLU A 68 1.85 1.83 -7.59
N GLN A 69 3.15 2.16 -7.59
CA GLN A 69 4.09 1.79 -8.64
C GLN A 69 4.14 0.27 -8.86
N ASN A 70 4.23 -0.50 -7.77
CA ASN A 70 4.28 -1.94 -7.85
C ASN A 70 2.95 -2.54 -8.34
N TYR A 71 1.81 -1.99 -7.90
CA TYR A 71 0.51 -2.43 -8.41
C TYR A 71 0.30 -2.08 -9.88
N GLU A 72 0.74 -0.90 -10.32
CA GLU A 72 0.70 -0.53 -11.74
C GLU A 72 1.49 -1.53 -12.58
N TYR A 73 2.71 -1.87 -12.17
CA TYR A 73 3.51 -2.90 -12.84
C TYR A 73 2.82 -4.26 -12.83
N LEU A 74 2.34 -4.71 -11.67
CA LEU A 74 1.74 -6.03 -11.50
C LEU A 74 0.43 -6.22 -12.26
N PHE A 75 -0.36 -5.17 -12.43
CA PHE A 75 -1.61 -5.21 -13.20
C PHE A 75 -1.42 -4.88 -14.69
N GLY A 76 -0.25 -4.41 -15.12
CA GLY A 76 0.06 -4.09 -16.51
C GLY A 76 0.27 -5.33 -17.39
N PRO A 77 1.25 -6.20 -17.13
CA PRO A 77 1.36 -7.50 -17.75
C PRO A 77 0.32 -8.46 -17.13
N ASN A 78 -0.02 -9.56 -17.81
CA ASN A 78 -1.00 -10.55 -17.37
C ASN A 78 -0.60 -11.33 -16.09
N LEU A 79 -0.22 -10.60 -15.04
CA LEU A 79 0.13 -11.15 -13.73
C LEU A 79 -1.09 -11.18 -12.81
N ILE A 80 -1.12 -12.16 -11.92
CA ILE A 80 -2.12 -12.26 -10.85
C ILE A 80 -1.42 -11.92 -9.53
N PRO A 81 -1.56 -10.68 -9.02
CA PRO A 81 -0.85 -10.26 -7.82
C PRO A 81 -1.63 -10.58 -6.55
N TYR A 82 -1.04 -11.33 -5.66
CA TYR A 82 -1.48 -11.50 -4.28
C TYR A 82 -0.49 -10.78 -3.34
N VAL A 83 -0.40 -9.46 -3.51
CA VAL A 83 0.50 -8.59 -2.75
C VAL A 83 -0.32 -7.70 -1.83
N LYS A 84 -0.17 -7.89 -0.53
CA LYS A 84 -0.88 -7.08 0.47
C LYS A 84 -0.35 -5.64 0.48
N TYR A 85 -1.15 -4.72 1.01
CA TYR A 85 -0.71 -3.37 1.37
C TYR A 85 -0.61 -3.25 2.90
N ASN A 86 0.20 -2.32 3.39
CA ASN A 86 0.57 -2.21 4.80
C ASN A 86 -0.61 -2.19 5.80
N MET A 87 -1.74 -1.60 5.42
CA MET A 87 -2.91 -1.50 6.30
C MET A 87 -3.93 -2.63 6.14
N PHE A 88 -3.70 -3.60 5.24
CA PHE A 88 -4.66 -4.65 4.88
C PHE A 88 -5.28 -5.36 6.11
N HIS A 89 -4.45 -5.83 7.04
CA HIS A 89 -4.95 -6.50 8.25
C HIS A 89 -5.58 -5.54 9.26
N GLN A 90 -5.09 -4.29 9.34
CA GLN A 90 -5.63 -3.29 10.25
C GLN A 90 -7.03 -2.84 9.82
N GLU A 91 -7.25 -2.67 8.52
CA GLU A 91 -8.54 -2.26 7.94
C GLU A 91 -9.67 -3.28 8.18
N GLN A 92 -9.31 -4.54 8.44
CA GLN A 92 -10.29 -5.61 8.75
C GLN A 92 -10.78 -5.58 10.20
N LYS A 93 -10.00 -4.97 11.11
CA LYS A 93 -10.32 -4.94 12.54
C LYS A 93 -11.56 -4.09 12.81
N ARG A 94 -12.43 -4.57 13.72
CA ARG A 94 -13.65 -3.85 14.13
C ARG A 94 -13.38 -2.42 14.61
N LYS A 95 -12.29 -2.20 15.36
CA LYS A 95 -11.89 -0.88 15.84
C LYS A 95 -11.59 0.09 14.68
N TYR A 96 -10.92 -0.39 13.64
CA TYR A 96 -10.61 0.42 12.45
C TYR A 96 -11.89 0.78 11.67
N LYS A 97 -12.75 -0.21 11.41
CA LYS A 97 -14.02 -0.02 10.68
C LYS A 97 -14.98 0.92 11.41
N LYS A 98 -14.96 0.93 12.75
CA LYS A 98 -15.81 1.82 13.58
C LYS A 98 -15.25 3.25 13.72
N ASN A 99 -14.00 3.50 13.33
CA ASN A 99 -13.44 4.84 13.45
C ASN A 99 -13.92 5.73 12.31
N ALA A 100 -14.97 6.50 12.57
CA ALA A 100 -15.59 7.40 11.60
C ALA A 100 -14.66 8.55 11.13
N PHE A 101 -13.54 8.79 11.82
CA PHE A 101 -12.61 9.87 11.47
C PHE A 101 -11.52 9.45 10.47
N LEU A 102 -11.39 8.17 10.18
CA LEU A 102 -10.44 7.70 9.16
C LEU A 102 -10.91 8.09 7.76
N VAL A 103 -10.00 8.52 6.91
CA VAL A 103 -10.31 8.95 5.53
C VAL A 103 -11.01 7.83 4.75
N GLN A 104 -10.57 6.60 4.94
CA GLN A 104 -11.14 5.41 4.27
C GLN A 104 -12.58 5.09 4.69
N ASN A 105 -13.01 5.60 5.84
CA ASN A 105 -14.37 5.39 6.38
C ASN A 105 -15.30 6.58 6.12
N LEU A 106 -14.80 7.67 5.53
CA LEU A 106 -15.63 8.80 5.12
C LEU A 106 -16.45 8.44 3.88
N PHE A 107 -17.68 8.90 3.84
CA PHE A 107 -18.50 8.80 2.64
C PHE A 107 -17.92 9.66 1.52
N TYR A 108 -17.70 9.08 0.35
CA TYR A 108 -17.27 9.75 -0.86
C TYR A 108 -18.40 9.78 -1.89
N ASN A 109 -18.71 10.95 -2.42
CA ASN A 109 -19.62 11.12 -3.54
C ASN A 109 -18.82 11.32 -4.84
N PRO A 110 -18.75 10.33 -5.74
CA PRO A 110 -17.96 10.44 -6.96
C PRO A 110 -18.56 11.43 -7.98
N LYS A 111 -19.88 11.61 -8.00
CA LYS A 111 -20.55 12.54 -8.92
C LYS A 111 -20.28 14.01 -8.54
N GLY A 112 -20.33 14.31 -7.25
CA GLY A 112 -20.06 15.65 -6.75
C GLY A 112 -18.61 15.90 -6.38
N ASN A 113 -17.76 14.87 -6.44
CA ASN A 113 -16.33 14.90 -6.07
C ASN A 113 -16.08 15.54 -4.70
N TYR A 114 -16.76 15.03 -3.66
CA TYR A 114 -16.59 15.48 -2.27
C TYR A 114 -16.68 14.33 -1.28
N TYR A 115 -16.08 14.53 -0.12
CA TYR A 115 -16.23 13.66 1.04
C TYR A 115 -17.17 14.29 2.06
N VAL A 116 -17.77 13.45 2.92
CA VAL A 116 -18.62 13.91 4.04
C VAL A 116 -17.97 13.50 5.35
N CYS A 117 -17.74 14.44 6.26
CA CYS A 117 -17.21 14.16 7.58
C CYS A 117 -18.30 13.58 8.52
N PRO A 118 -17.95 12.97 9.66
CA PRO A 118 -18.92 12.40 10.60
C PRO A 118 -19.96 13.39 11.14
N MET A 119 -19.68 14.70 11.06
CA MET A 119 -20.60 15.78 11.46
C MET A 119 -21.40 16.36 10.30
N GLY A 120 -21.45 15.67 9.14
CA GLY A 120 -22.20 16.10 7.96
C GLY A 120 -21.59 17.23 7.14
N GLN A 121 -20.37 17.69 7.48
CA GLN A 121 -19.71 18.72 6.68
C GLN A 121 -19.11 18.13 5.41
N TYR A 122 -19.25 18.86 4.30
CA TYR A 122 -18.61 18.48 3.04
C TYR A 122 -17.13 18.88 3.03
N LEU A 123 -16.30 17.98 2.56
CA LEU A 123 -14.91 18.26 2.19
C LEU A 123 -14.88 18.35 0.67
N PHE A 124 -14.80 19.54 0.15
CA PHE A 124 -14.76 19.78 -1.29
C PHE A 124 -13.38 19.57 -1.87
N PHE A 125 -13.32 19.11 -3.10
CA PHE A 125 -12.11 19.05 -3.89
C PHE A 125 -11.49 20.44 -4.02
N ILE A 126 -10.19 20.55 -3.78
CA ILE A 126 -9.44 21.81 -3.89
C ILE A 126 -8.52 21.78 -5.10
N ARG A 127 -7.70 20.72 -5.20
CA ARG A 127 -6.70 20.56 -6.27
C ARG A 127 -6.14 19.17 -6.32
N GLU A 128 -5.45 18.87 -7.40
CA GLU A 128 -4.55 17.71 -7.49
C GLU A 128 -3.11 18.13 -7.30
N GLU A 129 -2.33 17.28 -6.66
CA GLU A 129 -0.90 17.44 -6.51
C GLU A 129 -0.17 16.20 -7.01
N LYS A 130 0.96 16.41 -7.67
CA LYS A 130 1.88 15.34 -8.01
C LYS A 130 2.82 15.11 -6.83
N ARG A 131 2.91 13.87 -6.38
CA ARG A 131 3.86 13.44 -5.35
C ARG A 131 4.90 12.54 -6.00
N LYS A 132 6.17 12.91 -5.85
CA LYS A 132 7.29 12.10 -6.33
C LYS A 132 7.83 11.26 -5.19
N SER A 133 7.92 9.94 -5.40
CA SER A 133 8.56 9.03 -4.46
C SER A 133 10.09 9.11 -4.56
N ASP A 134 10.80 8.54 -3.59
CA ASP A 134 12.27 8.45 -3.61
C ASP A 134 12.81 7.65 -4.81
N ALA A 135 11.98 6.80 -5.41
CA ALA A 135 12.27 6.07 -6.64
C ALA A 135 12.03 6.88 -7.92
N GLY A 136 11.53 8.11 -7.81
CA GLY A 136 11.19 8.94 -8.95
C GLY A 136 9.78 8.70 -9.52
N TYR A 137 9.02 7.74 -8.99
CA TYR A 137 7.63 7.50 -9.39
C TYR A 137 6.74 8.68 -9.01
N ILE A 138 5.87 9.09 -9.94
CA ILE A 138 4.96 10.23 -9.76
C ILE A 138 3.54 9.70 -9.58
N SER A 139 2.97 9.91 -8.38
CA SER A 139 1.57 9.64 -8.07
C SER A 139 0.74 10.92 -8.07
N GLN A 140 -0.55 10.79 -8.34
CA GLN A 140 -1.53 11.89 -8.24
C GLN A 140 -2.32 11.77 -6.95
N VAL A 141 -2.38 12.86 -6.20
CA VAL A 141 -3.10 12.95 -4.93
C VAL A 141 -4.11 14.09 -5.00
N SER A 142 -5.38 13.77 -4.77
CA SER A 142 -6.46 14.73 -4.69
C SER A 142 -6.59 15.29 -3.28
N ILE A 143 -6.65 16.59 -3.15
CA ILE A 143 -6.78 17.30 -1.88
C ILE A 143 -8.19 17.80 -1.70
N TYR A 144 -8.80 17.46 -0.57
CA TYR A 144 -10.13 17.88 -0.16
C TYR A 144 -10.07 18.63 1.15
N ARG A 145 -10.89 19.66 1.32
CA ARG A 145 -10.94 20.49 2.53
C ARG A 145 -12.37 20.71 2.99
N ALA A 146 -12.57 20.60 4.30
CA ALA A 146 -13.83 20.94 4.94
C ALA A 146 -14.10 22.46 4.90
N ALA A 147 -15.35 22.87 4.76
CA ALA A 147 -15.73 24.28 4.70
C ALA A 147 -15.51 24.99 6.04
N LYS A 148 -15.95 24.37 7.16
CA LYS A 148 -15.88 24.99 8.49
C LYS A 148 -15.66 23.94 9.58
N CYS A 149 -14.53 24.02 10.30
CA CYS A 149 -14.22 23.17 11.45
C CYS A 149 -14.15 23.95 12.77
N LEU A 150 -14.25 25.27 12.73
CA LEU A 150 -14.26 26.09 13.93
C LEU A 150 -15.59 25.88 14.69
N GLY A 151 -15.49 25.65 16.02
CA GLY A 151 -16.65 25.34 16.86
C GLY A 151 -17.20 23.92 16.74
N CYS A 152 -16.55 23.04 15.98
CA CYS A 152 -16.97 21.65 15.88
C CYS A 152 -16.69 20.88 17.20
N PRO A 153 -17.72 20.25 17.82
CA PRO A 153 -17.55 19.59 19.12
C PRO A 153 -16.59 18.39 19.10
N VAL A 154 -16.42 17.74 17.95
CA VAL A 154 -15.54 16.58 17.78
C VAL A 154 -14.17 16.93 17.16
N ARG A 155 -13.85 18.23 17.07
CA ARG A 155 -12.63 18.68 16.41
C ARG A 155 -11.38 18.00 16.97
N GLY A 156 -11.25 17.90 18.29
CA GLY A 156 -10.09 17.31 18.96
C GLY A 156 -9.83 15.83 18.61
N LEU A 157 -10.88 15.10 18.26
CA LEU A 157 -10.82 13.70 17.82
C LEU A 157 -10.54 13.58 16.31
N CYS A 158 -10.95 14.59 15.53
CA CYS A 158 -10.98 14.56 14.08
C CYS A 158 -9.75 15.21 13.43
N ASN A 159 -9.37 16.41 13.91
CA ASN A 159 -8.31 17.22 13.29
C ASN A 159 -7.55 18.03 14.36
N LYS A 160 -6.27 17.72 14.51
CA LYS A 160 -5.38 18.42 15.45
C LYS A 160 -4.78 19.72 14.89
N ALA A 161 -4.85 19.93 13.58
CA ALA A 161 -4.31 21.12 12.93
C ALA A 161 -5.17 22.37 13.22
N MET A 162 -4.56 23.55 13.18
CA MET A 162 -5.23 24.84 13.46
C MET A 162 -6.34 25.17 12.45
N GLY A 163 -6.18 24.81 11.18
CA GLY A 163 -7.13 25.10 10.09
C GLY A 163 -8.28 24.12 9.97
N ASN A 164 -9.07 24.27 8.90
CA ASN A 164 -10.08 23.30 8.53
C ASN A 164 -9.44 21.96 8.15
N ARG A 165 -10.15 20.86 8.42
CA ARG A 165 -9.68 19.53 8.08
C ARG A 165 -9.40 19.43 6.59
N GLN A 166 -8.20 18.99 6.26
CA GLN A 166 -7.77 18.63 4.91
C GLN A 166 -7.44 17.16 4.87
N ILE A 167 -7.82 16.48 3.80
CA ILE A 167 -7.47 15.09 3.53
C ILE A 167 -6.80 14.98 2.17
N GLU A 168 -5.88 14.04 2.06
CA GLU A 168 -5.20 13.69 0.83
C GLU A 168 -5.64 12.29 0.42
N VAL A 169 -6.03 12.13 -0.82
CA VAL A 169 -6.55 10.86 -1.34
C VAL A 169 -5.88 10.53 -2.65
N ASN A 170 -5.25 9.38 -2.68
CA ASN A 170 -4.77 8.78 -3.91
C ASN A 170 -5.81 7.79 -4.43
N HIS A 171 -6.63 8.23 -5.38
CA HIS A 171 -7.73 7.43 -5.94
C HIS A 171 -7.22 6.23 -6.74
N THR A 172 -6.08 6.36 -7.42
CA THR A 172 -5.48 5.26 -8.20
C THR A 172 -5.02 4.14 -7.27
N LEU A 173 -4.27 4.48 -6.22
CA LEU A 173 -3.87 3.51 -5.21
C LEU A 173 -5.08 2.85 -4.52
N ASN A 174 -6.14 3.61 -4.23
CA ASN A 174 -7.35 3.06 -3.62
C ASN A 174 -8.04 2.05 -4.53
N ARG A 175 -8.11 2.31 -5.85
CA ARG A 175 -8.64 1.33 -6.83
C ARG A 175 -7.81 0.05 -6.86
N TYR A 176 -6.47 0.15 -6.79
CA TYR A 176 -5.62 -1.03 -6.68
C TYR A 176 -5.86 -1.79 -5.37
N LYS A 177 -5.97 -1.09 -4.24
CA LYS A 177 -6.28 -1.72 -2.95
C LYS A 177 -7.62 -2.45 -2.95
N GLU A 178 -8.64 -1.92 -3.61
CA GLU A 178 -9.94 -2.58 -3.76
C GLU A 178 -9.82 -3.88 -4.56
N LYS A 179 -9.13 -3.84 -5.70
CA LYS A 179 -8.86 -5.06 -6.51
C LYS A 179 -8.09 -6.10 -5.68
N ILE A 180 -7.02 -5.70 -5.00
CA ILE A 180 -6.23 -6.60 -4.16
C ILE A 180 -7.06 -7.15 -3.00
N ARG A 181 -7.90 -6.35 -2.37
CA ARG A 181 -8.81 -6.82 -1.30
C ARG A 181 -9.77 -7.88 -1.81
N TYR A 182 -10.34 -7.70 -2.99
CA TYR A 182 -11.18 -8.71 -3.63
C TYR A 182 -10.40 -10.01 -3.87
N MET A 183 -9.23 -9.92 -4.49
CA MET A 183 -8.38 -11.08 -4.80
C MET A 183 -7.92 -11.81 -3.53
N LEU A 184 -7.50 -11.10 -2.49
CA LEU A 184 -7.06 -11.69 -1.21
C LEU A 184 -8.19 -12.33 -0.40
N ASN A 185 -9.44 -12.11 -0.74
CA ASN A 185 -10.60 -12.78 -0.15
C ASN A 185 -11.14 -13.93 -1.03
N SER A 186 -10.49 -14.22 -2.16
CA SER A 186 -10.88 -15.32 -3.05
C SER A 186 -10.38 -16.69 -2.56
N GLU A 187 -11.04 -17.75 -3.01
CA GLU A 187 -10.61 -19.14 -2.75
C GLU A 187 -9.23 -19.44 -3.37
N GLU A 188 -8.94 -18.85 -4.53
CA GLU A 188 -7.63 -18.97 -5.18
C GLU A 188 -6.49 -18.46 -4.29
N TRP A 189 -6.70 -17.35 -3.58
CA TRP A 189 -5.73 -16.87 -2.60
C TRP A 189 -5.44 -17.88 -1.49
N ILE A 190 -6.47 -18.52 -0.97
CA ILE A 190 -6.31 -19.54 0.10
C ILE A 190 -5.44 -20.69 -0.41
N PHE A 191 -5.63 -21.10 -1.66
CA PHE A 191 -4.82 -22.13 -2.31
C PHE A 191 -3.34 -21.69 -2.43
N HIS A 192 -3.08 -20.51 -2.98
CA HIS A 192 -1.73 -19.99 -3.14
C HIS A 192 -1.03 -19.73 -1.79
N ARG A 193 -1.79 -19.29 -0.78
CA ARG A 193 -1.26 -19.10 0.58
C ARG A 193 -0.76 -20.40 1.20
N LYS A 194 -1.44 -21.52 0.99
CA LYS A 194 -1.04 -22.83 1.51
C LYS A 194 0.23 -23.37 0.86
N LYS A 195 0.55 -22.90 -0.35
CA LYS A 195 1.76 -23.31 -1.09
C LYS A 195 3.02 -22.52 -0.73
N ARG A 196 2.91 -21.45 0.08
CA ARG A 196 4.10 -20.74 0.53
C ARG A 196 4.94 -21.63 1.44
N PRO A 197 6.27 -21.62 1.30
CA PRO A 197 7.13 -22.23 2.30
C PRO A 197 6.81 -21.57 3.65
N VAL A 198 6.72 -22.39 4.69
CA VAL A 198 6.62 -21.90 6.07
C VAL A 198 7.96 -21.22 6.35
N GLU A 199 7.94 -19.95 6.71
CA GLU A 199 9.15 -19.31 7.24
C GLU A 199 9.57 -20.10 8.47
N PRO A 200 10.83 -20.54 8.59
CA PRO A 200 11.30 -21.16 9.81
C PRO A 200 11.15 -20.14 10.96
N GLU A 201 10.55 -20.59 12.06
CA GLU A 201 10.42 -19.83 13.31
C GLU A 201 11.79 -19.41 13.87
#